data_51ab3a83621222f8e88af5e62b214285
#
_entry.id   51ab3a83621222f8e88af5e62b214285
#
_cell.length_a   1.000
_cell.length_b   1.000
_cell.length_c   1.000
_cell.angle_alpha   90.00
_cell.angle_beta   90.00
_cell.angle_gamma   90.00
#
_symmetry.space_group_name_H-M   'P 1'
#
loop_
_entity.id
_entity.type
_entity.pdbx_description
1 polymer ?
#
loop_
_entity_poly.entity_id
_entity_poly.type
_entity_poly.pdbx_seq_one_letter_code
_entity_poly.pdbx_strand_id
1 'polypeptide(L)'
;HFLLPSVRWFFRRRLERAVERLNKRLTRPIEPFKLARRHDMIQRLIYDPEVSQEIVNYARSNGVPENVAFQKAREYAREIVPRFSAFAYFSFGIRLARLLTNTVYRVETAVSNESTFTALPRDATVVFIMNHRSNMDYMLVTYLAARSSALSYAVGEWARVWPLSTLIRSMGAYFIRRRSRGALYRKVLARYVQMATTGGVTQAFYPEGGLSLTGALQPPKVGLLSYVVEGFDPEGERDIIFVPVAINYDRILEDRVLIAAGKRGDRRFGARITVVVGFVLRKIWRRMRGRDTRFGTA
;
A
#
# COMPACT_ATOMS: atom_id res chain seq x y z
N HIS A 1 23.96 -11.02 9.83
CA HIS A 1 24.31 -11.46 11.22
C HIS A 1 25.77 -11.21 11.63
N PHE A 2 26.64 -10.67 10.76
CA PHE A 2 28.08 -10.58 10.99
C PHE A 2 28.60 -9.20 11.46
N LEU A 3 27.74 -8.23 11.77
CA LEU A 3 28.21 -6.94 12.28
C LEU A 3 28.23 -6.94 13.81
N LEU A 4 29.36 -6.50 14.39
CA LEU A 4 29.53 -6.27 15.81
C LEU A 4 28.41 -5.36 16.38
N PRO A 5 27.99 -5.54 17.65
CA PRO A 5 26.92 -4.74 18.26
C PRO A 5 27.12 -3.22 18.14
N SER A 6 28.37 -2.75 18.26
CA SER A 6 28.77 -1.34 18.09
C SER A 6 28.50 -0.80 16.68
N VAL A 7 28.76 -1.60 15.66
CA VAL A 7 28.53 -1.22 14.26
C VAL A 7 27.02 -1.14 13.96
N ARG A 8 26.24 -2.08 14.52
CA ARG A 8 24.76 -2.05 14.40
C ARG A 8 24.18 -0.81 15.07
N TRP A 9 24.68 -0.44 16.24
CA TRP A 9 24.26 0.75 16.97
C TRP A 9 24.57 2.04 16.18
N PHE A 10 25.77 2.14 15.58
CA PHE A 10 26.17 3.28 14.77
C PHE A 10 25.25 3.47 13.54
N PHE A 11 24.99 2.39 12.79
CA PHE A 11 24.09 2.45 11.64
C PHE A 11 22.64 2.76 12.06
N ARG A 12 22.18 2.25 13.18
CA ARG A 12 20.86 2.54 13.72
C ARG A 12 20.71 4.02 14.05
N ARG A 13 21.63 4.62 14.81
CA ARG A 13 21.61 6.06 15.11
C ARG A 13 21.69 6.94 13.87
N ARG A 14 22.45 6.51 12.87
CA ARG A 14 22.52 7.23 11.60
C ARG A 14 21.20 7.19 10.84
N LEU A 15 20.53 6.04 10.86
CA LEU A 15 19.21 5.86 10.25
C LEU A 15 18.14 6.68 10.98
N GLU A 16 18.12 6.64 12.32
CA GLU A 16 17.20 7.43 13.14
C GLU A 16 17.34 8.92 12.84
N ARG A 17 18.57 9.46 12.84
CA ARG A 17 18.83 10.86 12.45
C ARG A 17 18.42 11.20 11.01
N ALA A 18 18.56 10.26 10.09
CA ALA A 18 18.11 10.45 8.71
C ALA A 18 16.58 10.50 8.62
N VAL A 19 15.88 9.66 9.37
CA VAL A 19 14.41 9.66 9.47
C VAL A 19 13.90 10.94 10.14
N GLU A 20 14.54 11.41 11.22
CA GLU A 20 14.19 12.68 11.86
C GLU A 20 14.32 13.87 10.91
N ARG A 21 15.41 13.96 10.15
CA ARG A 21 15.59 15.02 9.12
C ARG A 21 14.53 14.93 8.03
N LEU A 22 14.14 13.71 7.66
CA LEU A 22 13.10 13.48 6.68
C LEU A 22 11.73 13.93 7.21
N ASN A 23 11.40 13.55 8.45
CA ASN A 23 10.15 13.92 9.10
C ASN A 23 9.97 15.44 9.24
N LYS A 24 11.08 16.19 9.43
CA LYS A 24 11.03 17.67 9.42
C LYS A 24 10.61 18.26 8.05
N ARG A 25 10.76 17.51 6.96
CA ARG A 25 10.43 17.94 5.59
C ARG A 25 9.06 17.45 5.12
N LEU A 26 8.50 16.47 5.80
CA LEU A 26 7.21 15.92 5.46
C LEU A 26 6.09 16.70 6.16
N THR A 27 5.00 16.94 5.47
CA THR A 27 3.78 17.52 6.06
C THR A 27 3.25 16.62 7.18
N ARG A 28 3.34 15.30 6.97
CA ARG A 28 2.99 14.28 7.96
C ARG A 28 4.19 13.38 8.23
N PRO A 29 4.65 13.28 9.47
CA PRO A 29 5.80 12.46 9.81
C PRO A 29 5.52 10.98 9.54
N ILE A 30 6.59 10.22 9.35
CA ILE A 30 6.51 8.76 9.32
C ILE A 30 6.36 8.29 10.76
N GLU A 31 5.21 7.73 11.05
CA GLU A 31 4.88 7.28 12.40
C GLU A 31 5.76 6.13 12.87
N PRO A 32 6.04 6.04 14.18
CA PRO A 32 6.85 4.97 14.76
C PRO A 32 6.37 3.57 14.42
N PHE A 33 5.04 3.39 14.34
CA PHE A 33 4.43 2.12 13.93
C PHE A 33 4.97 1.64 12.58
N LYS A 34 5.06 2.52 11.59
CA LYS A 34 5.55 2.18 10.25
C LYS A 34 7.06 1.87 10.21
N LEU A 35 7.81 2.43 11.15
CA LEU A 35 9.24 2.22 11.31
C LEU A 35 9.59 1.00 12.18
N ALA A 36 8.60 0.42 12.86
CA ALA A 36 8.78 -0.73 13.72
C ALA A 36 9.38 -1.92 12.95
N ARG A 37 10.18 -2.73 13.65
CA ARG A 37 10.75 -3.93 13.05
C ARG A 37 9.63 -4.90 12.67
N ARG A 38 9.71 -5.41 11.45
CA ARG A 38 8.71 -6.37 10.95
C ARG A 38 8.52 -7.57 11.87
N HIS A 39 9.58 -8.05 12.49
CA HIS A 39 9.49 -9.17 13.43
C HIS A 39 8.63 -8.80 14.65
N ASP A 40 8.88 -7.65 15.25
CA ASP A 40 8.15 -7.16 16.42
C ASP A 40 6.68 -6.94 16.11
N MET A 41 6.38 -6.39 14.90
CA MET A 41 5.02 -6.23 14.43
C MET A 41 4.29 -7.57 14.23
N ILE A 42 4.97 -8.57 13.68
CA ILE A 42 4.41 -9.93 13.56
C ILE A 42 4.12 -10.50 14.95
N GLN A 43 5.03 -10.35 15.91
CA GLN A 43 4.81 -10.83 17.29
C GLN A 43 3.61 -10.12 17.93
N ARG A 44 3.57 -8.79 17.88
CA ARG A 44 2.42 -8.01 18.42
C ARG A 44 1.09 -8.46 17.82
N LEU A 45 1.08 -8.78 16.52
CA LEU A 45 -0.13 -9.18 15.81
C LEU A 45 -0.59 -10.59 16.17
N ILE A 46 0.32 -11.56 16.27
CA ILE A 46 -0.06 -12.96 16.58
C ILE A 46 -0.39 -13.20 18.05
N TYR A 47 0.14 -12.35 18.96
CA TYR A 47 -0.20 -12.38 20.37
C TYR A 47 -1.28 -11.36 20.76
N ASP A 48 -1.89 -10.70 19.77
CA ASP A 48 -3.06 -9.87 20.01
C ASP A 48 -4.22 -10.72 20.56
N PRO A 49 -4.94 -10.26 21.59
CA PRO A 49 -5.99 -11.07 22.25
C PRO A 49 -7.07 -11.58 21.28
N GLU A 50 -7.52 -10.75 20.35
CA GLU A 50 -8.53 -11.15 19.36
C GLU A 50 -8.01 -12.17 18.34
N VAL A 51 -6.74 -12.02 17.92
CA VAL A 51 -6.08 -13.00 17.04
C VAL A 51 -5.86 -14.31 17.78
N SER A 52 -5.41 -14.25 19.04
CA SER A 52 -5.21 -15.45 19.88
C SER A 52 -6.51 -16.21 20.08
N GLN A 53 -7.62 -15.53 20.35
CA GLN A 53 -8.93 -16.15 20.44
C GLN A 53 -9.34 -16.83 19.13
N GLU A 54 -9.09 -16.16 18.00
CA GLU A 54 -9.43 -16.72 16.69
C GLU A 54 -8.53 -17.90 16.29
N ILE A 55 -7.28 -17.97 16.80
CA ILE A 55 -6.41 -19.15 16.66
C ILE A 55 -7.05 -20.36 17.34
N VAL A 56 -7.56 -20.20 18.58
CA VAL A 56 -8.25 -21.27 19.32
C VAL A 56 -9.53 -21.71 18.59
N ASN A 57 -10.32 -20.74 18.13
CA ASN A 57 -11.53 -21.01 17.34
C ASN A 57 -11.22 -21.79 16.06
N TYR A 58 -10.18 -21.38 15.35
CA TYR A 58 -9.72 -22.06 14.13
C TYR A 58 -9.28 -23.50 14.42
N ALA A 59 -8.50 -23.72 15.49
CA ALA A 59 -8.06 -25.05 15.90
C ALA A 59 -9.24 -25.98 16.15
N ARG A 60 -10.22 -25.52 16.94
CA ARG A 60 -11.44 -26.29 17.24
C ARG A 60 -12.28 -26.58 15.99
N SER A 61 -12.53 -25.57 15.16
CA SER A 61 -13.38 -25.69 13.98
C SER A 61 -12.80 -26.58 12.88
N ASN A 62 -11.48 -26.72 12.81
CA ASN A 62 -10.80 -27.52 11.80
C ASN A 62 -10.23 -28.85 12.36
N GLY A 63 -10.41 -29.13 13.65
CA GLY A 63 -9.89 -30.34 14.28
C GLY A 63 -8.35 -30.43 14.25
N VAL A 64 -7.65 -29.30 14.31
CA VAL A 64 -6.18 -29.26 14.30
C VAL A 64 -5.62 -28.80 15.63
N PRO A 65 -4.41 -29.22 16.02
CA PRO A 65 -3.76 -28.75 17.23
C PRO A 65 -3.56 -27.21 17.21
N GLU A 66 -3.61 -26.57 18.37
CA GLU A 66 -3.44 -25.10 18.48
C GLU A 66 -2.09 -24.61 17.94
N ASN A 67 -1.02 -25.36 18.09
CA ASN A 67 0.29 -25.03 17.55
C ASN A 67 0.27 -24.95 16.00
N VAL A 68 -0.50 -25.79 15.32
CA VAL A 68 -0.70 -25.75 13.87
C VAL A 68 -1.50 -24.51 13.47
N ALA A 69 -2.58 -24.19 14.18
CA ALA A 69 -3.35 -22.98 13.98
C ALA A 69 -2.52 -21.71 14.23
N PHE A 70 -1.69 -21.71 15.26
CA PHE A 70 -0.75 -20.62 15.56
C PHE A 70 0.29 -20.41 14.44
N GLN A 71 0.89 -21.49 13.93
CA GLN A 71 1.80 -21.38 12.79
C GLN A 71 1.08 -20.83 11.56
N LYS A 72 -0.18 -21.19 11.36
CA LYS A 72 -0.99 -20.66 10.27
C LYS A 72 -1.25 -19.16 10.41
N ALA A 73 -1.60 -18.69 11.59
CA ALA A 73 -1.72 -17.25 11.89
C ALA A 73 -0.41 -16.51 11.64
N ARG A 74 0.71 -17.10 12.06
CA ARG A 74 2.06 -16.55 11.83
C ARG A 74 2.43 -16.47 10.35
N GLU A 75 2.04 -17.45 9.54
CA GLU A 75 2.19 -17.38 8.07
C GLU A 75 1.39 -16.20 7.51
N TYR A 76 0.12 -16.04 7.92
CA TYR A 76 -0.72 -14.92 7.51
C TYR A 76 -0.13 -13.57 7.93
N ALA A 77 0.32 -13.44 9.16
CA ALA A 77 0.98 -12.24 9.65
C ALA A 77 2.26 -11.91 8.83
N ARG A 78 3.08 -12.93 8.51
CA ARG A 78 4.25 -12.77 7.64
C ARG A 78 3.90 -12.37 6.21
N GLU A 79 2.73 -12.76 5.74
CA GLU A 79 2.24 -12.36 4.42
C GLU A 79 1.78 -10.91 4.41
N ILE A 80 1.02 -10.51 5.43
CA ILE A 80 0.37 -9.20 5.54
C ILE A 80 1.38 -8.12 5.91
N VAL A 81 2.15 -8.30 6.99
CA VAL A 81 3.05 -7.26 7.52
C VAL A 81 4.14 -6.88 6.50
N PRO A 82 4.22 -5.62 6.06
CA PRO A 82 5.22 -5.16 5.09
C PRO A 82 6.64 -5.15 5.66
N ARG A 83 7.61 -4.92 4.78
CA ARG A 83 9.02 -4.66 5.12
C ARG A 83 9.37 -3.22 4.79
N PHE A 84 8.69 -2.28 5.38
CA PHE A 84 8.90 -0.88 5.05
C PHE A 84 10.35 -0.45 5.29
N SER A 85 10.87 0.29 4.31
CA SER A 85 12.17 0.95 4.38
C SER A 85 12.02 2.40 3.94
N ALA A 86 12.18 3.33 4.88
CA ALA A 86 12.14 4.75 4.57
C ALA A 86 13.17 5.13 3.49
N PHE A 87 14.37 4.52 3.53
CA PHE A 87 15.39 4.73 2.51
C PHE A 87 14.90 4.25 1.13
N ALA A 88 14.38 3.01 1.02
CA ALA A 88 13.89 2.49 -0.25
C ALA A 88 12.71 3.33 -0.79
N TYR A 89 11.80 3.76 0.09
CA TYR A 89 10.65 4.57 -0.27
C TYR A 89 11.06 5.96 -0.81
N PHE A 90 11.82 6.73 -0.03
CA PHE A 90 12.13 8.13 -0.34
C PHE A 90 13.31 8.31 -1.31
N SER A 91 14.29 7.40 -1.31
CA SER A 91 15.44 7.51 -2.20
C SER A 91 15.21 6.88 -3.56
N PHE A 92 14.54 5.73 -3.62
CA PHE A 92 14.34 4.99 -4.86
C PHE A 92 12.89 5.02 -5.33
N GLY A 93 11.94 4.67 -4.46
CA GLY A 93 10.53 4.49 -4.81
C GLY A 93 9.91 5.74 -5.42
N ILE A 94 10.06 6.89 -4.75
CA ILE A 94 9.55 8.18 -5.24
C ILE A 94 10.20 8.60 -6.55
N ARG A 95 11.52 8.42 -6.69
CA ARG A 95 12.22 8.76 -7.94
C ARG A 95 11.75 7.91 -9.10
N LEU A 96 11.57 6.60 -8.85
CA LEU A 96 11.03 5.68 -9.84
C LEU A 96 9.58 6.04 -10.19
N ALA A 97 8.74 6.29 -9.19
CA ALA A 97 7.35 6.70 -9.39
C ALA A 97 7.27 7.98 -10.24
N ARG A 98 8.06 9.00 -9.89
CA ARG A 98 8.18 10.25 -10.67
C ARG A 98 8.64 10.00 -12.10
N LEU A 99 9.69 9.21 -12.28
CA LEU A 99 10.22 8.89 -13.61
C LEU A 99 9.17 8.19 -14.47
N LEU A 100 8.52 7.15 -13.95
CA LEU A 100 7.52 6.38 -14.68
C LEU A 100 6.31 7.25 -15.02
N THR A 101 5.77 7.95 -14.03
CA THR A 101 4.58 8.79 -14.21
C THR A 101 4.83 9.89 -15.24
N ASN A 102 5.91 10.68 -15.07
CA ASN A 102 6.20 11.80 -15.98
C ASN A 102 6.73 11.36 -17.36
N THR A 103 7.17 10.11 -17.51
CA THR A 103 7.54 9.56 -18.84
C THR A 103 6.31 9.18 -19.64
N VAL A 104 5.23 8.77 -18.96
CA VAL A 104 4.03 8.24 -19.59
C VAL A 104 2.93 9.29 -19.66
N TYR A 105 2.78 10.10 -18.61
CA TYR A 105 1.68 11.07 -18.47
C TYR A 105 2.17 12.49 -18.21
N ARG A 106 1.38 13.47 -18.63
CA ARG A 106 1.37 14.80 -18.04
C ARG A 106 0.46 14.74 -16.82
N VAL A 107 1.00 14.99 -15.64
CA VAL A 107 0.22 14.96 -14.40
C VAL A 107 -0.34 16.34 -14.13
N GLU A 108 -1.66 16.42 -13.99
CA GLU A 108 -2.37 17.62 -13.57
C GLU A 108 -3.11 17.31 -12.27
N THR A 109 -3.04 18.21 -11.32
CA THR A 109 -3.66 18.06 -10.01
C THR A 109 -4.60 19.22 -9.75
N ALA A 110 -5.82 18.90 -9.32
CA ALA A 110 -6.76 19.88 -8.82
C ALA A 110 -7.13 19.51 -7.39
N VAL A 111 -7.12 20.47 -6.50
CA VAL A 111 -7.56 20.32 -5.11
C VAL A 111 -8.80 21.18 -4.96
N SER A 112 -9.94 20.53 -4.66
CA SER A 112 -11.21 21.25 -4.55
C SER A 112 -11.24 22.24 -3.37
N ASN A 113 -10.48 21.95 -2.33
CA ASN A 113 -10.32 22.83 -1.17
C ASN A 113 -8.91 22.70 -0.57
N GLU A 114 -7.98 23.52 -1.06
CA GLU A 114 -6.59 23.51 -0.63
C GLU A 114 -6.40 23.90 0.84
N SER A 115 -7.22 24.84 1.32
CA SER A 115 -7.17 25.28 2.72
C SER A 115 -7.56 24.14 3.66
N THR A 116 -8.59 23.38 3.35
CA THR A 116 -9.02 22.22 4.16
C THR A 116 -7.95 21.14 4.16
N PHE A 117 -7.31 20.85 3.02
CA PHE A 117 -6.26 19.83 2.95
C PHE A 117 -5.01 20.22 3.76
N THR A 118 -4.61 21.49 3.71
CA THR A 118 -3.45 22.00 4.47
C THR A 118 -3.74 22.14 5.97
N ALA A 119 -5.01 22.33 6.34
CA ALA A 119 -5.46 22.45 7.73
C ALA A 119 -5.69 21.10 8.44
N LEU A 120 -5.50 19.98 7.77
CA LEU A 120 -5.68 18.65 8.40
C LEU A 120 -4.78 18.50 9.65
N PRO A 121 -5.32 18.09 10.81
CA PRO A 121 -4.54 17.87 12.03
C PRO A 121 -3.39 16.90 11.79
N ARG A 122 -2.20 17.22 12.27
CA ARG A 122 -0.99 16.40 12.03
C ARG A 122 -1.04 15.05 12.73
N ASP A 123 -1.73 14.97 13.82
CA ASP A 123 -1.96 13.80 14.66
C ASP A 123 -3.07 12.88 14.15
N ALA A 124 -3.95 13.34 13.26
CA ALA A 124 -4.97 12.50 12.67
C ALA A 124 -4.40 11.45 11.71
N THR A 125 -5.02 10.29 11.66
CA THR A 125 -4.74 9.25 10.66
C THR A 125 -5.47 9.56 9.36
N VAL A 126 -4.72 9.77 8.28
CA VAL A 126 -5.31 10.04 6.96
C VAL A 126 -5.47 8.76 6.16
N VAL A 127 -6.67 8.58 5.64
CA VAL A 127 -7.04 7.44 4.78
C VAL A 127 -7.53 7.96 3.44
N PHE A 128 -6.73 7.77 2.39
CA PHE A 128 -7.10 8.11 1.03
C PHE A 128 -8.03 7.05 0.44
N ILE A 129 -9.17 7.48 -0.08
CA ILE A 129 -10.15 6.63 -0.77
C ILE A 129 -10.13 6.98 -2.24
N MET A 130 -9.76 6.03 -3.10
CA MET A 130 -9.48 6.28 -4.50
C MET A 130 -10.22 5.31 -5.41
N ASN A 131 -10.63 5.79 -6.57
CA ASN A 131 -11.04 4.91 -7.67
C ASN A 131 -9.82 4.23 -8.32
N HIS A 132 -10.02 3.11 -8.99
CA HIS A 132 -8.92 2.30 -9.55
C HIS A 132 -9.03 2.15 -11.07
N ARG A 133 -8.26 2.96 -11.79
CA ARG A 133 -8.30 3.04 -13.26
C ARG A 133 -7.18 2.27 -13.95
N SER A 134 -5.97 2.31 -13.37
CA SER A 134 -4.76 1.76 -13.96
C SER A 134 -3.83 1.21 -12.89
N ASN A 135 -2.96 0.26 -13.24
CA ASN A 135 -1.86 -0.13 -12.36
C ASN A 135 -0.86 1.02 -12.13
N MET A 136 -0.90 2.05 -12.97
CA MET A 136 -0.14 3.28 -12.77
C MET A 136 -0.63 4.12 -11.58
N ASP A 137 -1.86 3.89 -11.09
CA ASP A 137 -2.42 4.63 -9.94
C ASP A 137 -1.51 4.54 -8.71
N TYR A 138 -0.91 3.37 -8.45
CA TYR A 138 0.06 3.21 -7.35
C TYR A 138 1.30 4.11 -7.52
N MET A 139 1.79 4.27 -8.74
CA MET A 139 2.94 5.13 -9.03
C MET A 139 2.55 6.60 -8.95
N LEU A 140 1.41 6.95 -9.56
CA LEU A 140 0.88 8.32 -9.54
C LEU A 140 0.67 8.81 -8.10
N VAL A 141 -0.05 8.05 -7.29
CA VAL A 141 -0.35 8.44 -5.91
C VAL A 141 0.90 8.44 -5.03
N THR A 142 1.82 7.50 -5.22
CA THR A 142 3.13 7.53 -4.54
C THR A 142 3.91 8.80 -4.89
N TYR A 143 3.88 9.21 -6.16
CA TYR A 143 4.54 10.43 -6.61
C TYR A 143 3.89 11.69 -6.02
N LEU A 144 2.56 11.77 -6.05
CA LEU A 144 1.81 12.92 -5.52
C LEU A 144 1.94 13.05 -3.99
N ALA A 145 1.85 11.92 -3.28
CA ALA A 145 2.00 11.90 -1.81
C ALA A 145 3.44 12.07 -1.32
N ALA A 146 4.43 12.09 -2.23
CA ALA A 146 5.85 12.08 -1.89
C ALA A 146 6.31 13.19 -0.93
N ARG A 147 5.66 14.34 -0.98
CA ARG A 147 5.94 15.49 -0.10
C ARG A 147 5.13 15.47 1.19
N SER A 148 4.03 14.74 1.19
CA SER A 148 3.08 14.77 2.30
C SER A 148 3.33 13.63 3.28
N SER A 149 3.51 12.39 2.81
CA SER A 149 3.60 11.23 3.69
C SER A 149 4.17 9.99 2.98
N ALA A 150 4.50 8.98 3.77
CA ALA A 150 4.77 7.62 3.29
C ALA A 150 3.47 6.81 3.31
N LEU A 151 2.92 6.50 2.14
CA LEU A 151 1.67 5.75 2.01
C LEU A 151 1.83 4.25 2.29
N SER A 152 0.79 3.64 2.81
CA SER A 152 0.60 2.19 2.85
C SER A 152 -0.60 1.79 2.01
N TYR A 153 -0.45 0.78 1.15
CA TYR A 153 -1.53 0.30 0.30
C TYR A 153 -1.77 -1.18 0.47
N ALA A 154 -3.02 -1.57 0.30
CA ALA A 154 -3.39 -2.95 0.10
C ALA A 154 -3.15 -3.37 -1.36
N VAL A 155 -2.33 -4.38 -1.59
CA VAL A 155 -2.01 -4.88 -2.93
C VAL A 155 -2.47 -6.32 -3.08
N GLY A 156 -3.10 -6.64 -4.21
CA GLY A 156 -3.59 -7.98 -4.49
C GLY A 156 -2.46 -8.99 -4.82
N GLU A 157 -2.84 -10.25 -4.90
CA GLU A 157 -1.92 -11.39 -5.09
C GLU A 157 -1.09 -11.32 -6.39
N TRP A 158 -1.55 -10.60 -7.40
CA TRP A 158 -0.86 -10.46 -8.69
C TRP A 158 0.56 -9.88 -8.59
N ALA A 159 0.81 -9.09 -7.55
CA ALA A 159 2.09 -8.44 -7.32
C ALA A 159 3.10 -9.29 -6.52
N ARG A 160 2.78 -10.56 -6.24
CA ARG A 160 3.64 -11.46 -5.45
C ARG A 160 4.80 -12.09 -6.24
N VAL A 161 5.14 -11.53 -7.38
CA VAL A 161 6.22 -12.04 -8.24
C VAL A 161 7.55 -11.39 -7.84
N TRP A 162 8.60 -12.20 -7.64
CA TRP A 162 9.95 -11.70 -7.40
C TRP A 162 10.53 -11.07 -8.70
N PRO A 163 11.26 -9.94 -8.65
CA PRO A 163 11.64 -9.12 -7.48
C PRO A 163 10.62 -8.05 -7.08
N LEU A 164 9.54 -7.90 -7.84
CA LEU A 164 8.52 -6.86 -7.64
C LEU A 164 7.91 -6.89 -6.24
N SER A 165 7.61 -8.08 -5.72
CA SER A 165 7.05 -8.25 -4.38
C SER A 165 7.96 -7.70 -3.28
N THR A 166 9.27 -7.83 -3.42
CA THR A 166 10.24 -7.30 -2.47
C THR A 166 10.27 -5.77 -2.50
N LEU A 167 10.26 -5.18 -3.69
CA LEU A 167 10.19 -3.74 -3.88
C LEU A 167 8.90 -3.16 -3.29
N ILE A 168 7.75 -3.72 -3.65
CA ILE A 168 6.43 -3.28 -3.18
C ILE A 168 6.34 -3.35 -1.64
N ARG A 169 6.84 -4.42 -1.01
CA ARG A 169 6.89 -4.54 0.46
C ARG A 169 7.81 -3.50 1.10
N SER A 170 8.94 -3.19 0.47
CA SER A 170 9.87 -2.17 0.98
C SER A 170 9.29 -0.76 0.90
N MET A 171 8.34 -0.55 0.02
CA MET A 171 7.57 0.69 -0.09
C MET A 171 6.40 0.78 0.90
N GLY A 172 6.20 -0.22 1.76
CA GLY A 172 5.17 -0.19 2.81
C GLY A 172 3.80 -0.73 2.38
N ALA A 173 3.70 -1.33 1.21
CA ALA A 173 2.50 -2.02 0.79
C ALA A 173 2.39 -3.40 1.46
N TYR A 174 1.17 -3.79 1.79
CA TYR A 174 0.85 -5.10 2.33
C TYR A 174 0.01 -5.91 1.35
N PHE A 175 0.24 -7.22 1.34
CA PHE A 175 -0.46 -8.10 0.41
C PHE A 175 -1.74 -8.64 1.02
N ILE A 176 -2.81 -8.62 0.23
CA ILE A 176 -4.11 -9.18 0.61
C ILE A 176 -4.51 -10.33 -0.31
N ARG A 177 -5.19 -11.32 0.26
CA ARG A 177 -5.86 -12.39 -0.47
C ARG A 177 -7.30 -11.96 -0.74
N ARG A 178 -7.62 -11.60 -1.97
CA ARG A 178 -8.97 -11.12 -2.35
C ARG A 178 -10.05 -12.19 -2.20
N ARG A 179 -9.68 -13.47 -2.25
CA ARG A 179 -10.62 -14.61 -2.19
C ARG A 179 -10.58 -15.38 -0.88
N SER A 180 -9.78 -14.96 0.08
CA SER A 180 -9.72 -15.66 1.37
C SER A 180 -11.00 -15.41 2.16
N ARG A 181 -11.76 -16.47 2.40
CA ARG A 181 -12.96 -16.45 3.24
C ARG A 181 -12.70 -16.96 4.67
N GLY A 182 -11.49 -17.42 4.96
CA GLY A 182 -11.12 -17.96 6.27
C GLY A 182 -11.18 -16.90 7.37
N ALA A 183 -11.86 -17.21 8.47
CA ALA A 183 -12.03 -16.30 9.61
C ALA A 183 -10.69 -15.87 10.19
N LEU A 184 -9.75 -16.79 10.42
CA LEU A 184 -8.42 -16.53 10.95
C LEU A 184 -7.63 -15.54 10.07
N TYR A 185 -7.66 -15.69 8.74
CA TYR A 185 -6.98 -14.74 7.84
C TYR A 185 -7.59 -13.34 7.94
N ARG A 186 -8.92 -13.26 7.94
CA ARG A 186 -9.64 -11.98 8.04
C ARG A 186 -9.36 -11.29 9.38
N LYS A 187 -9.33 -12.05 10.49
CA LYS A 187 -9.01 -11.49 11.81
C LYS A 187 -7.60 -10.94 11.87
N VAL A 188 -6.59 -11.68 11.37
CA VAL A 188 -5.20 -11.22 11.30
C VAL A 188 -5.08 -9.95 10.44
N LEU A 189 -5.79 -9.88 9.30
CA LEU A 189 -5.79 -8.70 8.43
C LEU A 189 -6.49 -7.52 9.10
N ALA A 190 -7.65 -7.72 9.70
CA ALA A 190 -8.41 -6.69 10.40
C ALA A 190 -7.57 -6.05 11.51
N ARG A 191 -6.96 -6.88 12.38
CA ARG A 191 -6.11 -6.36 13.46
C ARG A 191 -4.90 -5.62 12.97
N TYR A 192 -4.25 -6.07 11.87
CA TYR A 192 -3.16 -5.32 11.27
C TYR A 192 -3.62 -3.93 10.77
N VAL A 193 -4.75 -3.85 10.08
CA VAL A 193 -5.30 -2.57 9.58
C VAL A 193 -5.66 -1.65 10.75
N GLN A 194 -6.33 -2.16 11.78
CA GLN A 194 -6.68 -1.42 13.00
C GLN A 194 -5.43 -0.88 13.69
N MET A 195 -4.43 -1.73 13.96
CA MET A 195 -3.17 -1.31 14.57
C MET A 195 -2.41 -0.28 13.73
N ALA A 196 -2.46 -0.37 12.39
CA ALA A 196 -1.87 0.62 11.51
C ALA A 196 -2.63 1.95 11.56
N THR A 197 -3.94 1.91 11.70
CA THR A 197 -4.81 3.08 11.81
C THR A 197 -4.58 3.81 13.13
N THR A 198 -4.65 3.11 14.27
CA THR A 198 -4.36 3.70 15.59
C THR A 198 -2.91 4.16 15.72
N GLY A 199 -1.99 3.49 15.02
CA GLY A 199 -0.59 3.90 14.92
C GLY A 199 -0.31 5.07 13.97
N GLY A 200 -1.34 5.75 13.44
CA GLY A 200 -1.21 6.97 12.62
C GLY A 200 -0.70 6.76 11.20
N VAL A 201 -0.66 5.51 10.71
CA VAL A 201 -0.14 5.22 9.37
C VAL A 201 -1.08 5.76 8.31
N THR A 202 -0.58 6.65 7.46
CA THR A 202 -1.32 7.10 6.29
C THR A 202 -1.57 5.93 5.34
N GLN A 203 -2.84 5.65 5.06
CA GLN A 203 -3.27 4.52 4.24
C GLN A 203 -3.97 4.97 2.97
N ALA A 204 -3.99 4.10 1.97
CA ALA A 204 -4.67 4.34 0.71
C ALA A 204 -5.40 3.09 0.26
N PHE A 205 -6.69 3.21 -0.02
CA PHE A 205 -7.56 2.12 -0.42
C PHE A 205 -8.22 2.39 -1.77
N TYR A 206 -8.41 1.30 -2.50
CA TYR A 206 -9.21 1.25 -3.71
C TYR A 206 -10.47 0.42 -3.43
N PRO A 207 -11.60 1.05 -3.02
CA PRO A 207 -12.80 0.30 -2.63
C PRO A 207 -13.36 -0.58 -3.74
N GLU A 208 -13.13 -0.25 -4.99
CA GLU A 208 -13.52 -1.07 -6.13
C GLU A 208 -12.87 -2.48 -6.10
N GLY A 209 -11.74 -2.62 -5.40
CA GLY A 209 -11.05 -3.88 -5.21
C GLY A 209 -10.45 -4.48 -6.48
N GLY A 210 -10.39 -3.74 -7.57
CA GLY A 210 -9.78 -4.11 -8.86
C GLY A 210 -9.92 -3.01 -9.88
N LEU A 211 -9.23 -3.17 -11.02
CA LEU A 211 -9.33 -2.24 -12.13
C LEU A 211 -10.74 -2.23 -12.72
N SER A 212 -11.25 -1.04 -13.03
CA SER A 212 -12.47 -0.92 -13.82
C SER A 212 -12.22 -1.34 -15.27
N LEU A 213 -13.00 -2.29 -15.77
CA LEU A 213 -12.91 -2.75 -17.16
C LEU A 213 -13.61 -1.81 -18.15
N THR A 214 -14.62 -1.08 -17.67
CA THR A 214 -15.48 -0.20 -18.48
C THR A 214 -15.13 1.27 -18.35
N GLY A 215 -14.23 1.62 -17.42
CA GLY A 215 -13.99 3.00 -17.04
C GLY A 215 -15.04 3.58 -16.07
N ALA A 216 -16.17 2.93 -15.83
CA ALA A 216 -17.15 3.35 -14.84
C ALA A 216 -16.72 2.98 -13.42
N LEU A 217 -17.21 3.71 -12.41
CA LEU A 217 -17.05 3.35 -11.02
C LEU A 217 -17.71 1.99 -10.75
N GLN A 218 -17.03 1.16 -10.00
CA GLN A 218 -17.55 -0.17 -9.62
C GLN A 218 -18.14 -0.11 -8.20
N PRO A 219 -19.10 -1.00 -7.89
CA PRO A 219 -19.64 -1.09 -6.54
C PRO A 219 -18.53 -1.27 -5.50
N PRO A 220 -18.53 -0.49 -4.41
CA PRO A 220 -17.46 -0.51 -3.43
C PRO A 220 -17.47 -1.81 -2.60
N LYS A 221 -16.28 -2.32 -2.29
CA LYS A 221 -16.01 -3.40 -1.34
C LYS A 221 -15.45 -2.79 -0.07
N VAL A 222 -16.30 -2.63 0.90
CA VAL A 222 -15.97 -1.86 2.12
C VAL A 222 -15.15 -2.63 3.16
N GLY A 223 -14.81 -3.91 2.93
CA GLY A 223 -14.18 -4.76 3.96
C GLY A 223 -12.90 -4.21 4.60
N LEU A 224 -12.01 -3.54 3.85
CA LEU A 224 -10.84 -2.89 4.45
C LEU A 224 -11.20 -1.59 5.17
N LEU A 225 -12.19 -0.87 4.67
CA LEU A 225 -12.66 0.36 5.31
C LEU A 225 -13.43 0.04 6.60
N SER A 226 -14.21 -1.07 6.64
CA SER A 226 -14.85 -1.49 7.89
C SER A 226 -13.83 -1.77 8.98
N TYR A 227 -12.69 -2.41 8.65
CA TYR A 227 -11.64 -2.63 9.64
C TYR A 227 -11.02 -1.33 10.18
N VAL A 228 -10.94 -0.28 9.36
CA VAL A 228 -10.50 1.05 9.81
C VAL A 228 -11.52 1.64 10.80
N VAL A 229 -12.82 1.58 10.45
CA VAL A 229 -13.89 2.14 11.27
C VAL A 229 -14.10 1.34 12.56
N GLU A 230 -14.08 0.01 12.49
CA GLU A 230 -14.19 -0.89 13.65
C GLU A 230 -13.05 -0.69 14.67
N GLY A 231 -11.89 -0.24 14.19
CA GLY A 231 -10.72 0.07 15.05
C GLY A 231 -10.67 1.52 15.53
N PHE A 232 -11.68 2.33 15.23
CA PHE A 232 -11.76 3.72 15.71
C PHE A 232 -12.24 3.76 17.15
N ASP A 233 -11.51 4.48 17.97
CA ASP A 233 -11.88 4.78 19.36
C ASP A 233 -12.24 6.27 19.45
N PRO A 234 -13.51 6.62 19.72
CA PRO A 234 -13.93 8.00 19.84
C PRO A 234 -13.28 8.78 21.00
N GLU A 235 -12.89 8.05 22.05
CA GLU A 235 -12.17 8.62 23.21
C GLU A 235 -10.65 8.57 23.03
N GLY A 236 -10.19 8.07 21.90
CA GLY A 236 -8.78 7.91 21.58
C GLY A 236 -8.09 9.23 21.23
N GLU A 237 -6.76 9.22 21.26
CA GLU A 237 -5.94 10.41 21.00
C GLU A 237 -5.91 10.81 19.50
N ARG A 238 -6.50 10.02 18.59
CA ARG A 238 -6.26 10.16 17.15
C ARG A 238 -7.51 10.02 16.32
N ASP A 239 -7.87 11.07 15.63
CA ASP A 239 -8.94 11.06 14.63
C ASP A 239 -8.59 10.32 13.36
N ILE A 240 -9.61 9.88 12.63
CA ILE A 240 -9.48 9.29 11.30
C ILE A 240 -10.12 10.22 10.27
N ILE A 241 -9.33 10.66 9.29
CA ILE A 241 -9.79 11.56 8.24
C ILE A 241 -9.77 10.84 6.90
N PHE A 242 -10.94 10.67 6.30
CA PHE A 242 -11.09 10.13 4.97
C PHE A 242 -10.95 11.23 3.92
N VAL A 243 -10.01 11.04 2.98
CA VAL A 243 -9.76 11.97 1.88
C VAL A 243 -10.10 11.28 0.56
N PRO A 244 -11.20 11.67 -0.09
CA PRO A 244 -11.52 11.15 -1.41
C PRO A 244 -10.56 11.71 -2.46
N VAL A 245 -10.06 10.82 -3.34
CA VAL A 245 -9.19 11.17 -4.46
C VAL A 245 -9.75 10.57 -5.75
N ALA A 246 -10.11 11.42 -6.69
CA ALA A 246 -10.53 11.00 -8.01
C ALA A 246 -9.31 10.94 -8.95
N ILE A 247 -9.07 9.77 -9.55
CA ILE A 247 -8.03 9.55 -10.54
C ILE A 247 -8.69 9.41 -11.91
N ASN A 248 -8.23 10.20 -12.86
CA ASN A 248 -8.72 10.15 -14.24
C ASN A 248 -7.54 10.16 -15.22
N TYR A 249 -7.76 9.59 -16.39
CA TYR A 249 -6.80 9.52 -17.48
C TYR A 249 -7.50 9.77 -18.81
N ASP A 250 -6.87 10.53 -19.70
CA ASP A 250 -7.30 10.60 -21.10
C ASP A 250 -7.21 9.23 -21.77
N ARG A 251 -6.12 8.50 -21.46
CA ARG A 251 -5.87 7.13 -21.93
C ARG A 251 -5.11 6.35 -20.88
N ILE A 252 -5.50 5.10 -20.68
CA ILE A 252 -4.80 4.19 -19.78
C ILE A 252 -3.87 3.23 -20.54
N LEU A 253 -2.76 2.83 -19.91
CA LEU A 253 -1.78 1.94 -20.55
C LEU A 253 -2.37 0.58 -20.93
N GLU A 254 -3.32 0.13 -20.15
CA GLU A 254 -3.97 -1.16 -20.25
C GLU A 254 -5.24 -1.15 -21.11
N ASP A 255 -5.61 -0.04 -21.75
CA ASP A 255 -6.90 0.12 -22.45
C ASP A 255 -7.20 -1.03 -23.40
N ARG A 256 -6.27 -1.38 -24.28
CA ARG A 256 -6.43 -2.49 -25.25
C ARG A 256 -6.69 -3.83 -24.58
N VAL A 257 -6.00 -4.09 -23.46
CA VAL A 257 -6.12 -5.37 -22.74
C VAL A 257 -7.41 -5.39 -21.91
N LEU A 258 -7.77 -4.28 -21.31
CA LEU A 258 -9.02 -4.13 -20.55
C LEU A 258 -10.24 -4.25 -21.48
N ILE A 259 -10.23 -3.60 -22.64
CA ILE A 259 -11.30 -3.72 -23.65
C ILE A 259 -11.42 -5.18 -24.14
N ALA A 260 -10.29 -5.85 -24.42
CA ALA A 260 -10.31 -7.24 -24.85
C ALA A 260 -10.82 -8.18 -23.75
N ALA A 261 -10.46 -7.94 -22.49
CA ALA A 261 -10.95 -8.70 -21.34
C ALA A 261 -12.45 -8.46 -21.09
N GLY A 262 -12.91 -7.22 -21.21
CA GLY A 262 -14.32 -6.86 -21.12
C GLY A 262 -15.19 -7.57 -22.16
N LYS A 263 -14.74 -7.62 -23.42
CA LYS A 263 -15.42 -8.35 -24.50
C LYS A 263 -15.50 -9.87 -24.29
N ARG A 264 -14.52 -10.46 -23.60
CA ARG A 264 -14.48 -11.89 -23.30
C ARG A 264 -15.21 -12.27 -22.01
N GLY A 265 -15.71 -11.29 -21.23
CA GLY A 265 -16.26 -11.54 -19.90
C GLY A 265 -15.22 -12.03 -18.88
N ASP A 266 -13.94 -11.99 -19.21
CA ASP A 266 -12.86 -12.49 -18.36
C ASP A 266 -12.43 -11.40 -17.37
N ARG A 267 -12.74 -11.61 -16.09
CA ARG A 267 -12.33 -10.73 -14.98
C ARG A 267 -10.89 -10.95 -14.52
N ARG A 268 -10.14 -11.85 -15.16
CA ARG A 268 -8.75 -12.16 -14.80
C ARG A 268 -7.81 -11.34 -15.68
N PHE A 269 -7.50 -10.13 -15.22
CA PHE A 269 -6.45 -9.33 -15.80
C PHE A 269 -5.08 -9.81 -15.27
N GLY A 270 -4.27 -10.38 -16.14
CA GLY A 270 -2.88 -10.72 -15.88
C GLY A 270 -1.99 -10.06 -16.92
N ALA A 271 -1.63 -8.77 -16.72
CA ALA A 271 -0.57 -8.20 -17.55
C ALA A 271 0.73 -8.94 -17.25
N ARG A 272 1.35 -9.54 -18.29
CA ARG A 272 2.69 -10.13 -18.13
C ARG A 272 3.65 -9.00 -17.77
N ILE A 273 4.24 -9.06 -16.58
CA ILE A 273 5.19 -8.04 -16.06
C ILE A 273 6.28 -7.74 -17.08
N THR A 274 6.76 -8.74 -17.83
CA THR A 274 7.73 -8.59 -18.90
C THR A 274 7.27 -7.64 -20.01
N VAL A 275 6.00 -7.66 -20.36
CA VAL A 275 5.41 -6.77 -21.38
C VAL A 275 5.38 -5.33 -20.86
N VAL A 276 4.95 -5.15 -19.61
CA VAL A 276 4.91 -3.83 -18.98
C VAL A 276 6.32 -3.25 -18.82
N VAL A 277 7.27 -4.06 -18.32
CA VAL A 277 8.67 -3.64 -18.19
C VAL A 277 9.28 -3.29 -19.55
N GLY A 278 9.08 -4.13 -20.56
CA GLY A 278 9.57 -3.86 -21.92
C GLY A 278 8.98 -2.58 -22.53
N PHE A 279 7.69 -2.33 -22.29
CA PHE A 279 7.05 -1.09 -22.71
C PHE A 279 7.67 0.14 -22.03
N VAL A 280 7.82 0.09 -20.70
CA VAL A 280 8.41 1.17 -19.90
C VAL A 280 9.85 1.46 -20.33
N LEU A 281 10.69 0.42 -20.47
CA LEU A 281 12.08 0.58 -20.92
C LEU A 281 12.16 1.23 -22.29
N ARG A 282 11.29 0.83 -23.24
CA ARG A 282 11.21 1.44 -24.57
C ARG A 282 10.81 2.91 -24.52
N LYS A 283 9.90 3.27 -23.62
CA LYS A 283 9.46 4.66 -23.41
C LYS A 283 10.58 5.51 -22.80
N ILE A 284 11.28 5.00 -21.77
CA ILE A 284 12.43 5.66 -21.16
C ILE A 284 13.52 5.90 -22.23
N TRP A 285 13.85 4.88 -23.01
CA TRP A 285 14.86 5.00 -24.07
C TRP A 285 14.48 6.02 -25.16
N ARG A 286 13.19 6.07 -25.58
CA ARG A 286 12.71 7.11 -26.51
C ARG A 286 12.82 8.51 -25.90
N ARG A 287 12.52 8.67 -24.62
CA ARG A 287 12.64 9.95 -23.91
C ARG A 287 14.09 10.40 -23.82
N MET A 288 15.04 9.50 -23.57
CA MET A 288 16.48 9.80 -23.58
C MET A 288 16.95 10.29 -24.95
N ARG A 289 16.27 9.93 -26.03
CA ARG A 289 16.51 10.42 -27.40
C ARG A 289 15.72 11.68 -27.75
N GLY A 290 15.21 12.40 -26.77
CA GLY A 290 14.50 13.69 -26.97
C GLY A 290 13.10 13.56 -27.62
N ARG A 291 12.57 12.34 -27.78
CA ARG A 291 11.21 12.15 -28.36
C ARG A 291 10.13 12.30 -27.28
N ASP A 292 9.04 12.97 -27.61
CA ASP A 292 7.89 13.00 -26.70
C ASP A 292 7.31 11.58 -26.56
N THR A 293 7.19 11.14 -25.32
CA THR A 293 6.75 9.80 -24.97
C THR A 293 5.45 9.80 -24.16
N ARG A 294 4.90 10.99 -23.88
CA ARG A 294 3.68 11.11 -23.10
C ARG A 294 2.53 10.42 -23.83
N PHE A 295 1.76 9.66 -23.07
CA PHE A 295 0.65 8.88 -23.60
C PHE A 295 -0.67 9.60 -23.44
N GLY A 296 -0.75 10.50 -22.46
CA GLY A 296 -1.93 11.29 -22.13
C GLY A 296 -1.71 12.11 -20.86
N THR A 297 -2.80 12.69 -20.37
CA THR A 297 -2.88 13.41 -19.09
C THR A 297 -3.44 12.49 -18.02
N ALA A 298 -2.98 12.64 -16.79
CA ALA A 298 -3.46 11.93 -15.61
C ALA A 298 -3.69 12.91 -14.47
#